data_7c6b6a17e9eba060649053056b96c7ed
#
_entry.id   7c6b6a17e9eba060649053056b96c7ed
#
_cell.length_a   1.000
_cell.length_b   1.000
_cell.length_c   1.000
_cell.angle_alpha   90.00
_cell.angle_beta   90.00
_cell.angle_gamma   90.00
#
_symmetry.space_group_name_H-M   'P 1'
#
loop_
_entity.id
_entity.type
_entity.pdbx_description
1 polymer ?
#
loop_
_entity_poly.entity_id
_entity_poly.type
_entity_poly.pdbx_seq_one_letter_code
_entity_poly.pdbx_strand_id
1 'polypeptide(L)'
;MFEKLSLRIPYPPPQEGFWGQPTSTLNWCEEDYVISHYAAEITNTLTNLLFMALGVQGVRTCLKYKHDTVFVIAYLGYLLVGCGSFAFHATLSYPMQLVDELSMIYTTSILCYAIFTHDRSRLFSILLGIGLVVLSISITAYYHYIQDPSFHQNTFSILFLATVFRSLYTMKAILRPTLSNTYANKSRRTSLSDKEALYCPVRIDQAIIREMRWIVAMGFITCAAGIAAWTLDNLRCGDFVKWRHRVGLPWGILLEGHGWWHLMTGLGVNYFITWGIWLRHCLNGMQEQYILHWPHKLFSLPVVVPSTEHARYLKLQHVKNDALGVTGLEKKQL
;
A
#
# COMPACT_ATOMS: atom_id res chain seq x y z
N MET A 1 -17.37 -18.92 38.92
CA MET A 1 -16.83 -20.07 38.20
C MET A 1 -16.26 -19.70 36.82
N PHE A 2 -16.28 -18.42 36.45
CA PHE A 2 -15.72 -17.91 35.16
C PHE A 2 -14.39 -17.16 35.30
N GLU A 3 -13.80 -17.11 36.48
CA GLU A 3 -12.54 -16.38 36.74
C GLU A 3 -11.25 -17.13 36.36
N LYS A 4 -11.33 -18.39 35.95
CA LYS A 4 -10.16 -19.26 35.73
C LYS A 4 -9.69 -19.42 34.28
N LEU A 5 -10.25 -18.67 33.32
CA LEU A 5 -9.85 -18.75 31.91
C LEU A 5 -9.47 -17.38 31.30
N SER A 6 -9.07 -16.42 32.12
CA SER A 6 -8.45 -15.22 31.52
C SER A 6 -6.99 -15.60 31.17
N LEU A 7 -6.74 -15.89 29.89
CA LEU A 7 -5.39 -15.90 29.29
C LEU A 7 -4.82 -14.48 29.42
N ARG A 8 -4.41 -14.12 30.63
CA ARG A 8 -3.82 -12.82 30.93
C ARG A 8 -2.45 -13.07 31.56
N ILE A 9 -1.41 -12.75 30.82
CA ILE A 9 -0.04 -12.75 31.31
C ILE A 9 0.34 -11.30 31.60
N PRO A 10 0.79 -10.96 32.82
CA PRO A 10 1.29 -9.62 33.12
C PRO A 10 2.46 -9.27 32.19
N TYR A 11 2.60 -7.99 31.83
CA TYR A 11 3.78 -7.52 31.12
C TYR A 11 5.01 -7.75 31.99
N PRO A 12 6.05 -8.45 31.49
CA PRO A 12 7.30 -8.63 32.21
C PRO A 12 8.07 -7.29 32.28
N PRO A 13 9.03 -7.16 33.18
CA PRO A 13 9.93 -5.99 33.20
C PRO A 13 10.79 -5.96 31.93
N PRO A 14 11.21 -4.74 31.49
CA PRO A 14 12.15 -4.60 30.37
C PRO A 14 13.45 -5.38 30.63
N GLN A 15 14.02 -5.93 29.55
CA GLN A 15 15.27 -6.69 29.57
C GLN A 15 16.39 -5.90 28.89
N GLU A 16 17.64 -6.31 29.08
CA GLU A 16 18.73 -5.78 28.25
C GLU A 16 18.58 -6.28 26.81
N GLY A 17 18.69 -5.36 25.84
CA GLY A 17 18.59 -5.66 24.43
C GLY A 17 19.83 -6.35 23.89
N PHE A 18 19.63 -7.35 23.00
CA PHE A 18 20.72 -8.05 22.31
C PHE A 18 21.58 -7.10 21.46
N TRP A 19 20.98 -6.06 20.90
CA TRP A 19 21.61 -5.12 19.99
C TRP A 19 22.32 -3.95 20.68
N GLY A 20 22.38 -3.96 22.00
CA GLY A 20 22.97 -2.89 22.81
C GLY A 20 21.98 -1.74 23.09
N GLN A 21 22.53 -0.58 23.46
CA GLN A 21 21.70 0.60 23.80
C GLN A 21 21.10 1.23 22.54
N PRO A 22 19.85 1.69 22.57
CA PRO A 22 19.23 2.43 21.48
C PRO A 22 20.06 3.67 21.09
N THR A 23 20.26 3.86 19.79
CA THR A 23 20.99 5.02 19.23
C THR A 23 20.13 5.86 18.29
N SER A 24 18.88 5.42 18.04
CA SER A 24 17.92 6.13 17.21
C SER A 24 17.54 7.48 17.80
N THR A 25 17.13 8.41 16.94
CA THR A 25 16.58 9.71 17.35
C THR A 25 15.09 9.65 17.65
N LEU A 26 14.46 8.51 17.35
CA LEU A 26 13.05 8.18 17.60
C LEU A 26 12.95 6.98 18.52
N ASN A 27 11.96 7.04 19.42
CA ASN A 27 11.44 5.89 20.15
C ASN A 27 9.92 6.03 20.21
N TRP A 28 9.20 4.95 20.01
CA TRP A 28 7.73 4.98 19.93
C TRP A 28 7.09 4.54 21.26
N CYS A 29 5.78 4.39 21.27
CA CYS A 29 5.06 4.11 22.52
C CYS A 29 5.15 2.66 22.97
N GLU A 30 5.54 1.71 22.13
CA GLU A 30 5.78 0.33 22.53
C GLU A 30 6.98 0.28 23.50
N GLU A 31 6.82 -0.45 24.58
CA GLU A 31 7.85 -0.53 25.64
C GLU A 31 9.01 -1.45 25.20
N ASP A 32 10.24 -0.92 25.26
CA ASP A 32 11.44 -1.56 24.75
C ASP A 32 11.78 -2.87 25.49
N TYR A 33 12.07 -3.93 24.71
CA TYR A 33 12.58 -5.22 25.19
C TYR A 33 11.74 -5.89 26.29
N VAL A 34 10.44 -5.60 26.35
CA VAL A 34 9.54 -6.19 27.35
C VAL A 34 9.24 -7.66 27.02
N ILE A 35 8.88 -7.94 25.75
CA ILE A 35 8.45 -9.29 25.34
C ILE A 35 9.65 -10.15 24.88
N SER A 36 10.64 -9.53 24.24
CA SER A 36 11.80 -10.20 23.66
C SER A 36 13.05 -9.35 23.83
N HIS A 37 14.17 -9.98 24.15
CA HIS A 37 15.46 -9.27 24.15
C HIS A 37 16.08 -9.13 22.74
N TYR A 38 15.52 -9.83 21.73
CA TYR A 38 15.99 -9.73 20.34
C TYR A 38 15.29 -8.65 19.52
N ALA A 39 14.16 -8.14 19.97
CA ALA A 39 13.45 -7.06 19.32
C ALA A 39 13.00 -6.05 20.37
N ALA A 40 13.42 -4.80 20.19
CA ALA A 40 13.08 -3.73 21.12
C ALA A 40 11.56 -3.53 21.16
N GLU A 41 10.96 -3.31 20.02
CA GLU A 41 9.53 -3.09 19.82
C GLU A 41 8.97 -4.28 19.00
N ILE A 42 8.59 -5.37 19.68
CA ILE A 42 8.25 -6.64 19.02
C ILE A 42 6.99 -6.53 18.14
N THR A 43 5.99 -5.78 18.57
CA THR A 43 4.75 -5.61 17.81
C THR A 43 5.02 -4.78 16.55
N ASN A 44 5.72 -3.67 16.70
CA ASN A 44 6.14 -2.82 15.60
C ASN A 44 7.05 -3.59 14.63
N THR A 45 7.94 -4.44 15.15
CA THR A 45 8.79 -5.32 14.34
C THR A 45 7.94 -6.29 13.50
N LEU A 46 7.06 -7.06 14.15
CA LEU A 46 6.32 -8.14 13.47
C LEU A 46 5.26 -7.63 12.48
N THR A 47 4.66 -6.48 12.75
CA THR A 47 3.66 -5.90 11.83
C THR A 47 4.26 -5.53 10.47
N ASN A 48 5.57 -5.30 10.39
CA ASN A 48 6.27 -5.08 9.12
C ASN A 48 6.38 -6.31 8.23
N LEU A 49 6.14 -7.52 8.74
CA LEU A 49 6.03 -8.72 7.91
C LEU A 49 4.92 -8.60 6.85
N LEU A 50 3.89 -7.80 7.09
CA LEU A 50 2.87 -7.52 6.09
C LEU A 50 3.47 -6.76 4.89
N PHE A 51 4.26 -5.70 5.13
CA PHE A 51 4.98 -4.99 4.07
C PHE A 51 5.85 -5.94 3.26
N MET A 52 6.63 -6.79 3.94
CA MET A 52 7.52 -7.74 3.29
C MET A 52 6.73 -8.74 2.42
N ALA A 53 5.64 -9.31 2.95
CA ALA A 53 4.80 -10.25 2.21
C ALA A 53 4.15 -9.59 0.98
N LEU A 54 3.59 -8.39 1.12
CA LEU A 54 2.99 -7.62 0.04
C LEU A 54 4.04 -7.19 -1.00
N GLY A 55 5.24 -6.78 -0.56
CA GLY A 55 6.34 -6.44 -1.44
C GLY A 55 6.77 -7.62 -2.31
N VAL A 56 7.00 -8.78 -1.72
CA VAL A 56 7.32 -10.02 -2.45
C VAL A 56 6.20 -10.41 -3.40
N GLN A 57 4.94 -10.34 -2.95
CA GLN A 57 3.79 -10.65 -3.80
C GLN A 57 3.69 -9.67 -4.97
N GLY A 58 3.89 -8.36 -4.72
CA GLY A 58 3.87 -7.32 -5.74
C GLY A 58 4.94 -7.52 -6.81
N VAL A 59 6.19 -7.78 -6.42
CA VAL A 59 7.30 -8.11 -7.34
C VAL A 59 6.95 -9.34 -8.19
N ARG A 60 6.51 -10.45 -7.56
CA ARG A 60 6.11 -11.66 -8.28
C ARG A 60 4.98 -11.41 -9.28
N THR A 61 3.98 -10.62 -8.89
CA THR A 61 2.84 -10.27 -9.73
C THR A 61 3.27 -9.42 -10.92
N CYS A 62 4.10 -8.40 -10.70
CA CYS A 62 4.62 -7.55 -11.76
C CYS A 62 5.44 -8.35 -12.79
N LEU A 63 6.31 -9.25 -12.34
CA LEU A 63 7.10 -10.10 -13.21
C LEU A 63 6.23 -11.12 -13.97
N LYS A 64 5.30 -11.78 -13.27
CA LYS A 64 4.41 -12.80 -13.86
C LYS A 64 3.52 -12.21 -14.95
N TYR A 65 2.93 -11.05 -14.72
CA TYR A 65 1.97 -10.43 -15.64
C TYR A 65 2.57 -9.34 -16.51
N LYS A 66 3.91 -9.20 -16.50
CA LYS A 66 4.69 -8.29 -17.36
C LYS A 66 4.22 -6.84 -17.25
N HIS A 67 4.01 -6.36 -16.00
CA HIS A 67 3.79 -4.94 -15.77
C HIS A 67 5.07 -4.14 -15.99
N ASP A 68 4.94 -2.81 -16.17
CA ASP A 68 6.10 -1.94 -16.42
C ASP A 68 7.15 -2.12 -15.31
N THR A 69 8.43 -2.19 -15.71
CA THR A 69 9.57 -2.42 -14.80
C THR A 69 9.64 -1.43 -13.65
N VAL A 70 9.15 -0.20 -13.86
CA VAL A 70 9.11 0.83 -12.81
C VAL A 70 8.28 0.38 -11.59
N PHE A 71 7.24 -0.43 -11.77
CA PHE A 71 6.45 -0.97 -10.66
C PHE A 71 7.13 -2.16 -9.97
N VAL A 72 7.97 -2.91 -10.70
CA VAL A 72 8.85 -3.91 -10.06
C VAL A 72 9.81 -3.20 -9.11
N ILE A 73 10.44 -2.10 -9.57
CA ILE A 73 11.36 -1.30 -8.75
C ILE A 73 10.61 -0.66 -7.57
N ALA A 74 9.41 -0.15 -7.78
CA ALA A 74 8.58 0.40 -6.71
C ALA A 74 8.24 -0.65 -5.64
N TYR A 75 7.90 -1.88 -6.01
CA TYR A 75 7.67 -2.97 -5.05
C TYR A 75 8.94 -3.47 -4.37
N LEU A 76 10.10 -3.40 -5.02
CA LEU A 76 11.39 -3.64 -4.37
C LEU A 76 11.69 -2.55 -3.33
N GLY A 77 11.41 -1.29 -3.65
CA GLY A 77 11.49 -0.19 -2.68
C GLY A 77 10.52 -0.37 -1.51
N TYR A 78 9.28 -0.74 -1.80
CA TYR A 78 8.27 -1.04 -0.78
C TYR A 78 8.68 -2.23 0.13
N LEU A 79 9.31 -3.27 -0.44
CA LEU A 79 9.90 -4.36 0.33
C LEU A 79 11.04 -3.88 1.21
N LEU A 80 11.89 -2.97 0.70
CA LEU A 80 12.98 -2.36 1.46
C LEU A 80 12.45 -1.54 2.64
N VAL A 81 11.35 -0.79 2.48
CA VAL A 81 10.65 -0.13 3.61
C VAL A 81 10.30 -1.14 4.68
N GLY A 82 9.65 -2.25 4.33
CA GLY A 82 9.28 -3.27 5.30
C GLY A 82 10.47 -3.92 6.00
N CYS A 83 11.56 -4.20 5.26
CA CYS A 83 12.79 -4.76 5.84
C CYS A 83 13.51 -3.74 6.74
N GLY A 84 13.59 -2.49 6.31
CA GLY A 84 14.22 -1.39 7.07
C GLY A 84 13.48 -1.11 8.37
N SER A 85 12.16 -0.98 8.29
CA SER A 85 11.30 -0.78 9.45
C SER A 85 11.35 -1.97 10.42
N PHE A 86 11.32 -3.20 9.92
CA PHE A 86 11.52 -4.39 10.73
C PHE A 86 12.87 -4.33 11.50
N ALA A 87 13.95 -4.01 10.80
CA ALA A 87 15.28 -3.93 11.41
C ALA A 87 15.40 -2.75 12.38
N PHE A 88 14.77 -1.62 12.07
CA PHE A 88 14.75 -0.46 12.95
C PHE A 88 14.05 -0.77 14.27
N HIS A 89 12.80 -1.26 14.24
CA HIS A 89 12.04 -1.60 15.44
C HIS A 89 12.63 -2.77 16.24
N ALA A 90 13.38 -3.67 15.58
CA ALA A 90 14.09 -4.73 16.28
C ALA A 90 15.31 -4.19 17.06
N THR A 91 16.02 -3.18 16.53
CA THR A 91 17.33 -2.77 17.04
C THR A 91 17.36 -1.40 17.70
N LEU A 92 16.43 -0.51 17.36
CA LEU A 92 16.42 0.93 17.68
C LEU A 92 17.78 1.60 17.39
N SER A 93 18.45 1.14 16.33
CA SER A 93 19.72 1.71 15.91
C SER A 93 19.54 2.81 14.88
N TYR A 94 20.31 3.89 14.99
CA TYR A 94 20.25 5.03 14.06
C TYR A 94 20.47 4.63 12.59
N PRO A 95 21.44 3.75 12.22
CA PRO A 95 21.56 3.31 10.83
C PRO A 95 20.31 2.61 10.30
N MET A 96 19.62 1.83 11.12
CA MET A 96 18.38 1.15 10.69
C MET A 96 17.20 2.12 10.61
N GLN A 97 17.14 3.14 11.48
CA GLN A 97 16.21 4.26 11.33
C GLN A 97 16.38 4.95 9.97
N LEU A 98 17.63 5.22 9.55
CA LEU A 98 17.88 5.81 8.23
C LEU A 98 17.43 4.89 7.09
N VAL A 99 17.64 3.57 7.20
CA VAL A 99 17.17 2.63 6.18
C VAL A 99 15.64 2.63 6.09
N ASP A 100 14.94 2.63 7.22
CA ASP A 100 13.49 2.70 7.29
C ASP A 100 12.97 3.99 6.60
N GLU A 101 13.34 5.13 7.13
CA GLU A 101 12.81 6.43 6.74
C GLU A 101 13.21 6.83 5.31
N LEU A 102 14.48 6.68 4.93
CA LEU A 102 14.94 7.06 3.60
C LEU A 102 14.40 6.15 2.49
N SER A 103 14.15 4.88 2.78
CA SER A 103 13.52 3.97 1.80
C SER A 103 12.11 4.43 1.42
N MET A 104 11.37 5.08 2.32
CA MET A 104 10.07 5.70 2.02
C MET A 104 10.21 6.84 1.02
N ILE A 105 11.22 7.71 1.18
CA ILE A 105 11.54 8.82 0.23
C ILE A 105 11.89 8.26 -1.14
N TYR A 106 12.77 7.25 -1.20
CA TYR A 106 13.23 6.68 -2.47
C TYR A 106 12.10 5.97 -3.20
N THR A 107 11.31 5.17 -2.49
CA THR A 107 10.14 4.47 -3.08
C THR A 107 9.12 5.47 -3.64
N THR A 108 8.84 6.54 -2.89
CA THR A 108 7.91 7.58 -3.33
C THR A 108 8.46 8.36 -4.53
N SER A 109 9.77 8.61 -4.59
CA SER A 109 10.44 9.22 -5.74
C SER A 109 10.33 8.35 -7.00
N ILE A 110 10.43 7.02 -6.89
CA ILE A 110 10.22 6.08 -7.99
C ILE A 110 8.77 6.15 -8.49
N LEU A 111 7.79 6.17 -7.59
CA LEU A 111 6.37 6.31 -7.96
C LEU A 111 6.08 7.69 -8.57
N CYS A 112 6.69 8.76 -8.06
CA CYS A 112 6.65 10.09 -8.65
C CYS A 112 7.18 10.06 -10.09
N TYR A 113 8.37 9.49 -10.30
CA TYR A 113 8.92 9.29 -11.64
C TYR A 113 7.94 8.54 -12.54
N ALA A 114 7.38 7.43 -12.08
CA ALA A 114 6.45 6.62 -12.85
C ALA A 114 5.26 7.42 -13.40
N ILE A 115 4.63 8.25 -12.55
CA ILE A 115 3.40 8.96 -12.95
C ILE A 115 3.68 10.24 -13.74
N PHE A 116 4.79 10.92 -13.49
CA PHE A 116 5.11 12.18 -14.18
C PHE A 116 5.75 11.97 -15.56
N THR A 117 6.40 10.82 -15.82
CA THR A 117 7.04 10.52 -17.11
C THR A 117 6.11 9.90 -18.14
N HIS A 118 4.88 9.51 -17.73
CA HIS A 118 3.93 8.94 -18.68
C HIS A 118 3.61 9.90 -19.81
N ASP A 119 3.72 9.42 -21.06
CA ASP A 119 3.49 10.18 -22.29
C ASP A 119 4.32 11.49 -22.39
N ARG A 120 5.55 11.46 -21.85
CA ARG A 120 6.50 12.58 -21.92
C ARG A 120 7.70 12.25 -22.80
N SER A 121 8.36 13.31 -23.29
CA SER A 121 9.57 13.15 -24.08
C SER A 121 10.67 12.43 -23.30
N ARG A 122 11.55 11.72 -24.01
CA ARG A 122 12.70 11.03 -23.40
C ARG A 122 13.60 12.00 -22.61
N LEU A 123 13.80 13.22 -23.15
CA LEU A 123 14.61 14.24 -22.47
C LEU A 123 13.98 14.64 -21.13
N PHE A 124 12.66 14.90 -21.11
CA PHE A 124 11.94 15.23 -19.86
C PHE A 124 12.08 14.10 -18.83
N SER A 125 11.93 12.84 -19.27
CA SER A 125 12.04 11.69 -18.36
C SER A 125 13.45 11.56 -17.77
N ILE A 126 14.49 11.80 -18.57
CA ILE A 126 15.89 11.78 -18.09
C ILE A 126 16.11 12.91 -17.10
N LEU A 127 15.72 14.15 -17.43
CA LEU A 127 15.91 15.32 -16.55
C LEU A 127 15.14 15.17 -15.22
N LEU A 128 13.90 14.66 -15.29
CA LEU A 128 13.13 14.38 -14.07
C LEU A 128 13.80 13.29 -13.22
N GLY A 129 14.30 12.23 -13.86
CA GLY A 129 15.01 11.15 -13.15
C GLY A 129 16.26 11.68 -12.43
N ILE A 130 17.09 12.46 -13.14
CA ILE A 130 18.26 13.12 -12.53
C ILE A 130 17.83 14.03 -11.38
N GLY A 131 16.81 14.86 -11.59
CA GLY A 131 16.30 15.77 -10.56
C GLY A 131 15.82 15.03 -9.29
N LEU A 132 15.10 13.92 -9.44
CA LEU A 132 14.66 13.09 -8.31
C LEU A 132 15.82 12.41 -7.59
N VAL A 133 16.86 11.97 -8.30
CA VAL A 133 18.08 11.40 -7.70
C VAL A 133 18.82 12.49 -6.90
N VAL A 134 19.05 13.66 -7.49
CA VAL A 134 19.68 14.80 -6.80
C VAL A 134 18.86 15.21 -5.57
N LEU A 135 17.54 15.29 -5.69
CA LEU A 135 16.65 15.60 -4.56
C LEU A 135 16.79 14.55 -3.45
N SER A 136 16.76 13.26 -3.80
CA SER A 136 16.89 12.18 -2.83
C SER A 136 18.25 12.22 -2.10
N ILE A 137 19.33 12.45 -2.82
CA ILE A 137 20.68 12.62 -2.21
C ILE A 137 20.72 13.85 -1.29
N SER A 138 20.14 14.96 -1.72
CA SER A 138 20.10 16.21 -0.92
C SER A 138 19.28 16.03 0.36
N ILE A 139 18.11 15.35 0.27
CA ILE A 139 17.29 15.01 1.44
C ILE A 139 18.08 14.12 2.39
N THR A 140 18.76 13.09 1.88
CA THR A 140 19.55 12.15 2.68
C THR A 140 20.68 12.90 3.43
N ALA A 141 21.46 13.69 2.71
CA ALA A 141 22.58 14.44 3.30
C ALA A 141 22.09 15.43 4.36
N TYR A 142 21.03 16.18 4.06
CA TYR A 142 20.49 17.17 4.98
C TYR A 142 19.84 16.50 6.19
N TYR A 143 19.07 15.42 6.00
CA TYR A 143 18.47 14.67 7.10
C TYR A 143 19.52 14.06 8.03
N HIS A 144 20.57 13.48 7.47
CA HIS A 144 21.69 12.95 8.26
C HIS A 144 22.40 14.05 9.07
N TYR A 145 22.47 15.27 8.54
CA TYR A 145 23.09 16.41 9.21
C TYR A 145 22.24 16.94 10.37
N ILE A 146 20.92 17.15 10.15
CA ILE A 146 20.05 17.75 11.17
C ILE A 146 19.50 16.74 12.18
N GLN A 147 19.35 15.48 11.76
CA GLN A 147 18.78 14.38 12.55
C GLN A 147 17.39 14.66 13.15
N ASP A 148 16.60 15.53 12.49
CA ASP A 148 15.24 15.88 12.91
C ASP A 148 14.21 15.04 12.15
N PRO A 149 13.51 14.11 12.81
CA PRO A 149 12.48 13.27 12.19
C PRO A 149 11.34 14.08 11.58
N SER A 150 11.03 15.26 12.09
CA SER A 150 9.95 16.11 11.55
C SER A 150 10.26 16.56 10.12
N PHE A 151 11.54 16.79 9.80
CA PHE A 151 11.95 17.09 8.43
C PHE A 151 11.64 15.93 7.48
N HIS A 152 11.99 14.70 7.86
CA HIS A 152 11.70 13.51 7.07
C HIS A 152 10.18 13.33 6.86
N GLN A 153 9.40 13.40 7.94
CA GLN A 153 7.94 13.20 7.91
C GLN A 153 7.24 14.22 6.99
N ASN A 154 7.63 15.48 7.07
CA ASN A 154 7.09 16.53 6.22
C ASN A 154 7.49 16.34 4.76
N THR A 155 8.76 16.03 4.48
CA THR A 155 9.27 15.81 3.13
C THR A 155 8.61 14.62 2.47
N PHE A 156 8.49 13.49 3.18
CA PHE A 156 7.75 12.32 2.72
C PHE A 156 6.29 12.65 2.40
N SER A 157 5.61 13.35 3.31
CA SER A 157 4.19 13.72 3.15
C SER A 157 3.97 14.58 1.90
N ILE A 158 4.81 15.58 1.67
CA ILE A 158 4.74 16.44 0.48
C ILE A 158 4.93 15.62 -0.79
N LEU A 159 5.95 14.77 -0.84
CA LEU A 159 6.27 13.96 -2.01
C LEU A 159 5.17 12.94 -2.32
N PHE A 160 4.65 12.29 -1.28
CA PHE A 160 3.53 11.35 -1.37
C PHE A 160 2.26 12.03 -1.88
N LEU A 161 1.86 13.15 -1.28
CA LEU A 161 0.68 13.90 -1.71
C LEU A 161 0.81 14.41 -3.14
N ALA A 162 1.97 14.94 -3.53
CA ALA A 162 2.23 15.38 -4.91
C ALA A 162 2.02 14.23 -5.91
N THR A 163 2.54 13.03 -5.58
CA THR A 163 2.40 11.83 -6.42
C THR A 163 0.93 11.38 -6.53
N VAL A 164 0.22 11.35 -5.42
CA VAL A 164 -1.22 10.95 -5.39
C VAL A 164 -2.08 11.97 -6.11
N PHE A 165 -1.92 13.27 -5.86
CA PHE A 165 -2.69 14.31 -6.57
C PHE A 165 -2.41 14.33 -8.07
N ARG A 166 -1.16 14.13 -8.48
CA ARG A 166 -0.82 13.97 -9.90
C ARG A 166 -1.51 12.76 -10.52
N SER A 167 -1.54 11.64 -9.82
CA SER A 167 -2.23 10.41 -10.28
C SER A 167 -3.74 10.64 -10.41
N LEU A 168 -4.37 11.33 -9.45
CA LEU A 168 -5.79 11.71 -9.50
C LEU A 168 -6.08 12.66 -10.66
N TYR A 169 -5.21 13.64 -10.90
CA TYR A 169 -5.32 14.53 -12.06
C TYR A 169 -5.25 13.75 -13.36
N THR A 170 -4.28 12.84 -13.48
CA THR A 170 -4.09 11.98 -14.65
C THR A 170 -5.33 11.12 -14.91
N MET A 171 -5.91 10.53 -13.86
CA MET A 171 -7.16 9.76 -13.97
C MET A 171 -8.33 10.60 -14.45
N LYS A 172 -8.48 11.83 -13.96
CA LYS A 172 -9.61 12.69 -14.31
C LYS A 172 -9.44 13.39 -15.66
N ALA A 173 -8.27 14.01 -15.88
CA ALA A 173 -8.05 14.93 -17.00
C ALA A 173 -7.55 14.22 -18.27
N ILE A 174 -6.88 13.09 -18.14
CA ILE A 174 -6.26 12.36 -19.26
C ILE A 174 -7.04 11.07 -19.56
N LEU A 175 -7.18 10.17 -18.56
CA LEU A 175 -7.80 8.87 -18.80
C LEU A 175 -9.26 8.99 -19.21
N ARG A 176 -10.08 9.75 -18.52
CA ARG A 176 -11.52 9.86 -18.79
C ARG A 176 -11.82 10.37 -20.20
N PRO A 177 -11.21 11.45 -20.71
CA PRO A 177 -11.38 11.89 -22.09
C PRO A 177 -10.84 10.89 -23.11
N THR A 178 -9.72 10.22 -22.83
CA THR A 178 -9.10 9.24 -23.73
C THR A 178 -10.02 8.04 -23.94
N LEU A 179 -10.58 7.50 -22.87
CA LEU A 179 -11.56 6.42 -22.95
C LEU A 179 -12.78 6.85 -23.81
N SER A 180 -13.37 8.00 -23.51
CA SER A 180 -14.52 8.53 -24.25
C SER A 180 -14.24 8.69 -25.75
N ASN A 181 -13.07 9.24 -26.10
CA ASN A 181 -12.70 9.47 -27.52
C ASN A 181 -12.42 8.16 -28.26
N THR A 182 -11.80 7.18 -27.61
CA THR A 182 -11.53 5.87 -28.20
C THR A 182 -12.82 5.20 -28.63
N TYR A 183 -13.85 5.25 -27.80
CA TYR A 183 -15.13 4.63 -28.11
C TYR A 183 -15.97 5.44 -29.09
N ALA A 184 -15.93 6.77 -29.06
CA ALA A 184 -16.56 7.62 -30.06
C ALA A 184 -16.02 7.35 -31.48
N ASN A 185 -14.70 7.12 -31.62
CA ASN A 185 -14.08 6.77 -32.88
C ASN A 185 -14.40 5.34 -33.33
N LYS A 186 -14.51 4.38 -32.41
CA LYS A 186 -14.95 3.01 -32.70
C LYS A 186 -16.40 2.98 -33.18
N SER A 187 -17.28 3.75 -32.56
CA SER A 187 -18.69 3.89 -32.94
C SER A 187 -18.88 4.52 -34.31
N ARG A 188 -18.04 5.50 -34.73
CA ARG A 188 -18.11 6.09 -36.07
C ARG A 188 -17.69 5.12 -37.19
N ARG A 189 -16.96 4.06 -36.89
CA ARG A 189 -16.50 3.05 -37.84
C ARG A 189 -17.45 1.86 -37.97
N THR A 190 -18.35 1.66 -37.03
CA THR A 190 -19.43 0.66 -37.06
C THR A 190 -20.70 1.28 -37.61
N SER A 191 -21.39 0.62 -38.50
CA SER A 191 -22.58 1.12 -39.20
C SER A 191 -23.73 1.40 -38.21
N LEU A 192 -24.63 2.32 -38.56
CA LEU A 192 -25.73 2.88 -37.75
C LEU A 192 -26.76 1.88 -37.17
N SER A 193 -26.65 0.57 -37.43
CA SER A 193 -27.56 -0.45 -36.91
C SER A 193 -27.31 -0.84 -35.43
N ASP A 194 -26.18 -0.44 -34.84
CA ASP A 194 -25.76 -0.92 -33.50
C ASP A 194 -25.87 0.19 -32.44
N LYS A 195 -27.06 0.69 -32.19
CA LYS A 195 -27.31 1.53 -30.99
C LYS A 195 -26.99 0.80 -29.69
N GLU A 196 -27.13 -0.53 -29.65
CA GLU A 196 -26.71 -1.36 -28.51
C GLU A 196 -25.19 -1.42 -28.35
N ALA A 197 -24.42 -1.47 -29.47
CA ALA A 197 -22.96 -1.43 -29.44
C ALA A 197 -22.40 -0.10 -28.90
N LEU A 198 -23.15 1.00 -28.98
CA LEU A 198 -22.79 2.31 -28.44
C LEU A 198 -22.93 2.39 -26.92
N TYR A 199 -23.87 1.66 -26.33
CA TYR A 199 -24.11 1.66 -24.89
C TYR A 199 -23.05 0.85 -24.10
N CYS A 200 -22.53 -0.22 -24.69
CA CYS A 200 -21.61 -1.13 -24.04
C CYS A 200 -20.26 -0.48 -23.65
N PRO A 201 -19.59 0.29 -24.54
CA PRO A 201 -18.33 0.95 -24.24
C PRO A 201 -18.42 2.00 -23.13
N VAL A 202 -19.45 2.84 -23.15
CA VAL A 202 -19.66 3.87 -22.12
C VAL A 202 -19.87 3.26 -20.74
N ARG A 203 -20.53 2.09 -20.65
CA ARG A 203 -20.70 1.36 -19.39
C ARG A 203 -19.38 0.79 -18.86
N ILE A 204 -18.49 0.29 -19.75
CA ILE A 204 -17.17 -0.22 -19.37
C ILE A 204 -16.31 0.90 -18.80
N ASP A 205 -16.28 2.08 -19.42
CA ASP A 205 -15.51 3.21 -18.95
C ASP A 205 -15.97 3.70 -17.57
N GLN A 206 -17.27 3.80 -17.39
CA GLN A 206 -17.85 4.18 -16.10
C GLN A 206 -17.53 3.16 -15.02
N ALA A 207 -17.52 1.86 -15.38
CA ALA A 207 -17.13 0.79 -14.47
C ALA A 207 -15.65 0.89 -14.07
N ILE A 208 -14.75 1.10 -15.03
CA ILE A 208 -13.30 1.27 -14.76
C ILE A 208 -13.06 2.45 -13.82
N ILE A 209 -13.63 3.62 -14.12
CA ILE A 209 -13.46 4.82 -13.27
C ILE A 209 -14.08 4.61 -11.89
N ARG A 210 -15.20 3.91 -11.77
CA ARG A 210 -15.82 3.59 -10.49
C ARG A 210 -14.90 2.69 -9.65
N GLU A 211 -14.36 1.65 -10.23
CA GLU A 211 -13.43 0.73 -9.54
C GLU A 211 -12.13 1.46 -9.15
N MET A 212 -11.59 2.34 -10.01
CA MET A 212 -10.45 3.18 -9.66
C MET A 212 -10.74 4.10 -8.48
N ARG A 213 -11.94 4.67 -8.40
CA ARG A 213 -12.33 5.47 -7.23
C ARG A 213 -12.40 4.64 -5.95
N TRP A 214 -12.90 3.40 -6.05
CA TRP A 214 -12.95 2.49 -4.90
C TRP A 214 -11.57 2.15 -4.38
N ILE A 215 -10.63 1.74 -5.22
CA ILE A 215 -9.28 1.39 -4.77
C ILE A 215 -8.55 2.60 -4.16
N VAL A 216 -8.73 3.80 -4.75
CA VAL A 216 -8.19 5.05 -4.21
C VAL A 216 -8.83 5.40 -2.86
N ALA A 217 -10.15 5.27 -2.74
CA ALA A 217 -10.85 5.52 -1.48
C ALA A 217 -10.39 4.57 -0.38
N MET A 218 -10.23 3.27 -0.69
CA MET A 218 -9.68 2.28 0.25
C MET A 218 -8.25 2.63 0.66
N GLY A 219 -7.40 3.07 -0.27
CA GLY A 219 -6.06 3.55 0.04
C GLY A 219 -6.06 4.72 1.03
N PHE A 220 -6.91 5.73 0.79
CA PHE A 220 -7.02 6.88 1.69
C PHE A 220 -7.62 6.50 3.06
N ILE A 221 -8.66 5.68 3.09
CA ILE A 221 -9.32 5.26 4.34
C ILE A 221 -8.35 4.48 5.21
N THR A 222 -7.62 3.53 4.64
CA THR A 222 -6.65 2.74 5.40
C THR A 222 -5.47 3.59 5.89
N CYS A 223 -4.89 4.45 5.05
CA CYS A 223 -3.84 5.36 5.48
C CYS A 223 -4.33 6.33 6.57
N ALA A 224 -5.51 6.92 6.43
CA ALA A 224 -6.08 7.83 7.42
C ALA A 224 -6.34 7.13 8.76
N ALA A 225 -6.84 5.90 8.73
CA ALA A 225 -7.03 5.11 9.93
C ALA A 225 -5.68 4.77 10.62
N GLY A 226 -4.64 4.45 9.83
CA GLY A 226 -3.29 4.26 10.34
C GLY A 226 -2.72 5.53 10.99
N ILE A 227 -2.84 6.68 10.31
CA ILE A 227 -2.42 8.00 10.88
C ILE A 227 -3.15 8.28 12.18
N ALA A 228 -4.46 8.02 12.25
CA ALA A 228 -5.24 8.25 13.45
C ALA A 228 -4.78 7.34 14.61
N ALA A 229 -4.55 6.05 14.35
CA ALA A 229 -4.04 5.11 15.35
C ALA A 229 -2.66 5.54 15.88
N TRP A 230 -1.73 5.87 14.98
CA TRP A 230 -0.39 6.36 15.31
C TRP A 230 -0.42 7.68 16.09
N THR A 231 -1.26 8.63 15.68
CA THR A 231 -1.38 9.92 16.37
C THR A 231 -1.94 9.74 17.78
N LEU A 232 -2.94 8.90 17.95
CA LEU A 232 -3.51 8.60 19.27
C LEU A 232 -2.48 7.92 20.18
N ASP A 233 -1.72 6.97 19.64
CA ASP A 233 -0.67 6.27 20.36
C ASP A 233 0.39 7.25 20.89
N ASN A 234 0.88 8.14 20.03
CA ASN A 234 1.88 9.15 20.41
C ASN A 234 1.33 10.15 21.44
N LEU A 235 0.11 10.69 21.23
CA LEU A 235 -0.46 11.71 22.10
C LEU A 235 -0.88 11.15 23.46
N ARG A 236 -1.25 9.88 23.56
CA ARG A 236 -1.80 9.25 24.75
C ARG A 236 -0.97 8.04 25.21
N CYS A 237 0.32 8.02 24.87
CA CYS A 237 1.21 6.90 25.16
C CYS A 237 1.16 6.45 26.62
N GLY A 238 1.23 7.35 27.59
CA GLY A 238 1.16 6.99 29.01
C GLY A 238 -0.17 6.33 29.42
N ASP A 239 -1.27 6.64 28.75
CA ASP A 239 -2.57 5.97 29.00
C ASP A 239 -2.58 4.58 28.34
N PHE A 240 -2.07 4.46 27.10
CA PHE A 240 -1.96 3.17 26.41
C PHE A 240 -1.06 2.19 27.15
N VAL A 241 0.10 2.63 27.67
CA VAL A 241 0.97 1.82 28.53
C VAL A 241 0.20 1.29 29.76
N LYS A 242 -0.52 2.16 30.48
CA LYS A 242 -1.33 1.75 31.63
C LYS A 242 -2.40 0.74 31.24
N TRP A 243 -3.05 0.91 30.08
CA TRP A 243 -4.09 0.00 29.60
C TRP A 243 -3.49 -1.34 29.19
N ARG A 244 -2.34 -1.36 28.51
CA ARG A 244 -1.60 -2.59 28.17
C ARG A 244 -1.27 -3.39 29.41
N HIS A 245 -0.68 -2.77 30.43
CA HIS A 245 -0.40 -3.42 31.71
C HIS A 245 -1.66 -3.91 32.44
N ARG A 246 -2.75 -3.17 32.33
CA ARG A 246 -4.03 -3.57 32.95
C ARG A 246 -4.66 -4.76 32.22
N VAL A 247 -4.62 -4.77 30.89
CA VAL A 247 -5.22 -5.82 30.06
C VAL A 247 -4.33 -7.06 30.01
N GLY A 248 -3.00 -6.91 29.98
CA GLY A 248 -2.01 -7.98 29.90
C GLY A 248 -1.88 -8.59 28.51
N LEU A 249 -0.91 -9.51 28.36
CA LEU A 249 -0.69 -10.26 27.13
C LEU A 249 -1.67 -11.42 26.99
N PRO A 250 -2.05 -11.79 25.74
CA PRO A 250 -1.65 -11.20 24.46
C PRO A 250 -2.48 -9.96 24.06
N TRP A 251 -3.52 -9.61 24.81
CA TRP A 251 -4.50 -8.62 24.43
C TRP A 251 -3.94 -7.19 24.38
N GLY A 252 -2.94 -6.90 25.20
CA GLY A 252 -2.25 -5.61 25.19
C GLY A 252 -1.61 -5.26 23.84
N ILE A 253 -1.21 -6.26 23.05
CA ILE A 253 -0.67 -6.06 21.69
C ILE A 253 -1.64 -5.30 20.78
N LEU A 254 -2.96 -5.48 20.98
CA LEU A 254 -3.97 -4.76 20.20
C LEU A 254 -4.02 -3.26 20.49
N LEU A 255 -3.39 -2.82 21.57
CA LEU A 255 -3.27 -1.42 21.98
C LEU A 255 -1.97 -0.76 21.52
N GLU A 256 -1.17 -1.43 20.67
CA GLU A 256 0.02 -0.86 20.04
C GLU A 256 -0.38 -0.10 18.77
N GLY A 257 -0.62 1.20 18.90
CA GLY A 257 -1.15 2.01 17.82
C GLY A 257 -0.18 2.17 16.65
N HIS A 258 1.14 2.15 16.91
CA HIS A 258 2.16 2.19 15.88
C HIS A 258 2.17 0.89 15.04
N GLY A 259 1.94 -0.26 15.65
CA GLY A 259 1.75 -1.52 14.93
C GLY A 259 0.56 -1.46 13.96
N TRP A 260 -0.56 -0.84 14.35
CA TRP A 260 -1.68 -0.57 13.45
C TRP A 260 -1.32 0.38 12.30
N TRP A 261 -0.47 1.38 12.57
CA TRP A 261 0.08 2.24 11.52
C TRP A 261 0.77 1.42 10.43
N HIS A 262 1.66 0.49 10.79
CA HIS A 262 2.32 -0.39 9.83
C HIS A 262 1.33 -1.20 9.00
N LEU A 263 0.38 -1.88 9.66
CA LEU A 263 -0.60 -2.71 8.95
C LEU A 263 -1.45 -1.89 7.97
N MET A 264 -1.96 -0.75 8.41
CA MET A 264 -2.88 0.05 7.63
C MET A 264 -2.17 0.82 6.51
N THR A 265 -1.01 1.42 6.78
CA THR A 265 -0.25 2.12 5.74
C THR A 265 0.34 1.16 4.73
N GLY A 266 0.78 -0.04 5.17
CA GLY A 266 1.18 -1.10 4.26
C GLY A 266 0.06 -1.46 3.26
N LEU A 267 -1.14 -1.73 3.74
CA LEU A 267 -2.30 -1.97 2.88
C LEU A 267 -2.61 -0.77 1.98
N GLY A 268 -2.63 0.43 2.55
CA GLY A 268 -2.95 1.66 1.83
C GLY A 268 -2.00 1.96 0.67
N VAL A 269 -0.69 1.84 0.92
CA VAL A 269 0.33 2.03 -0.13
C VAL A 269 0.24 0.94 -1.19
N ASN A 270 -0.03 -0.31 -0.81
CA ASN A 270 -0.26 -1.39 -1.77
C ASN A 270 -1.48 -1.10 -2.68
N TYR A 271 -2.56 -0.52 -2.15
CA TYR A 271 -3.70 -0.06 -2.96
C TYR A 271 -3.27 1.03 -3.95
N PHE A 272 -2.46 2.00 -3.55
CA PHE A 272 -1.99 3.06 -4.45
C PHE A 272 -1.05 2.54 -5.54
N ILE A 273 -0.14 1.61 -5.23
CA ILE A 273 0.75 1.00 -6.25
C ILE A 273 -0.09 0.18 -7.25
N THR A 274 -1.02 -0.65 -6.77
CA THR A 274 -1.91 -1.46 -7.62
C THR A 274 -2.79 -0.58 -8.51
N TRP A 275 -3.32 0.52 -7.96
CA TRP A 275 -4.03 1.53 -8.76
C TRP A 275 -3.13 2.16 -9.83
N GLY A 276 -1.89 2.50 -9.49
CA GLY A 276 -0.90 3.05 -10.43
C GLY A 276 -0.63 2.10 -11.60
N ILE A 277 -0.48 0.80 -11.32
CA ILE A 277 -0.33 -0.24 -12.37
C ILE A 277 -1.54 -0.26 -13.30
N TRP A 278 -2.75 -0.31 -12.73
CA TRP A 278 -3.95 -0.36 -13.55
C TRP A 278 -4.19 0.91 -14.32
N LEU A 279 -3.98 2.08 -13.71
CA LEU A 279 -4.02 3.37 -14.38
C LEU A 279 -3.06 3.41 -15.57
N ARG A 280 -1.83 2.90 -15.42
CA ARG A 280 -0.83 2.83 -16.48
C ARG A 280 -1.32 1.97 -17.66
N HIS A 281 -1.88 0.80 -17.39
CA HIS A 281 -2.45 -0.04 -18.45
C HIS A 281 -3.61 0.64 -19.19
N CYS A 282 -4.51 1.29 -18.47
CA CYS A 282 -5.61 2.02 -19.07
C CYS A 282 -5.15 3.23 -19.90
N LEU A 283 -4.13 3.95 -19.45
CA LEU A 283 -3.53 5.06 -20.20
C LEU A 283 -2.84 4.59 -21.48
N ASN A 284 -2.29 3.38 -21.48
CA ASN A 284 -1.69 2.74 -22.66
C ASN A 284 -2.74 2.08 -23.59
N GLY A 285 -4.03 2.25 -23.34
CA GLY A 285 -5.12 1.66 -24.14
C GLY A 285 -5.29 0.15 -23.96
N MET A 286 -4.76 -0.43 -22.88
CA MET A 286 -4.75 -1.87 -22.61
C MET A 286 -5.86 -2.31 -21.63
N GLN A 287 -6.91 -1.50 -21.45
CA GLN A 287 -8.02 -1.77 -20.53
C GLN A 287 -8.85 -3.03 -20.86
N GLU A 288 -8.80 -3.51 -22.11
CA GLU A 288 -9.43 -4.77 -22.51
C GLU A 288 -8.53 -5.98 -22.22
N GLN A 289 -7.21 -5.77 -22.11
CA GLN A 289 -6.21 -6.82 -21.91
C GLN A 289 -5.90 -7.05 -20.43
N TYR A 290 -6.03 -6.03 -19.60
CA TYR A 290 -5.75 -6.07 -18.15
C TYR A 290 -6.94 -5.61 -17.35
N ILE A 291 -7.27 -6.36 -16.30
CA ILE A 291 -8.45 -6.13 -15.44
C ILE A 291 -8.00 -6.10 -13.99
N LEU A 292 -8.64 -5.24 -13.19
CA LEU A 292 -8.51 -5.29 -11.74
C LEU A 292 -9.33 -6.46 -11.20
N HIS A 293 -8.66 -7.52 -10.76
CA HIS A 293 -9.28 -8.65 -10.08
C HIS A 293 -9.37 -8.34 -8.58
N TRP A 294 -10.58 -8.14 -8.08
CA TRP A 294 -10.85 -7.82 -6.68
C TRP A 294 -12.13 -8.54 -6.22
N PRO A 295 -12.04 -9.83 -5.88
CA PRO A 295 -13.23 -10.67 -5.64
C PRO A 295 -14.05 -10.22 -4.43
N HIS A 296 -13.38 -9.78 -3.35
CA HIS A 296 -14.05 -9.35 -2.12
C HIS A 296 -13.41 -8.07 -1.60
N LYS A 297 -14.03 -6.92 -1.86
CA LYS A 297 -13.43 -5.58 -1.62
C LYS A 297 -12.98 -5.32 -0.18
N LEU A 298 -13.56 -5.99 0.81
CA LEU A 298 -13.18 -5.85 2.22
C LEU A 298 -12.23 -6.94 2.71
N PHE A 299 -12.22 -8.13 2.07
CA PHE A 299 -11.53 -9.32 2.58
C PHE A 299 -10.48 -9.88 1.63
N SER A 300 -10.20 -9.20 0.51
CA SER A 300 -9.16 -9.59 -0.42
C SER A 300 -8.39 -8.38 -0.92
N LEU A 301 -7.19 -8.63 -1.43
CA LEU A 301 -6.38 -7.58 -2.05
C LEU A 301 -6.65 -7.50 -3.55
N PRO A 302 -6.73 -6.29 -4.13
CA PRO A 302 -6.83 -6.12 -5.57
C PRO A 302 -5.52 -6.49 -6.26
N VAL A 303 -5.64 -7.11 -7.42
CA VAL A 303 -4.48 -7.46 -8.27
C VAL A 303 -4.82 -7.13 -9.71
N VAL A 304 -3.91 -6.51 -10.44
CA VAL A 304 -4.05 -6.31 -11.88
C VAL A 304 -3.59 -7.58 -12.60
N VAL A 305 -4.48 -8.17 -13.39
CA VAL A 305 -4.23 -9.44 -14.08
C VAL A 305 -4.63 -9.35 -15.56
N PRO A 306 -4.04 -10.16 -16.46
CA PRO A 306 -4.55 -10.30 -17.82
C PRO A 306 -6.00 -10.79 -17.82
N SER A 307 -6.81 -10.33 -18.77
CA SER A 307 -8.22 -10.70 -18.91
C SER A 307 -8.43 -12.21 -19.06
N THR A 308 -7.49 -12.91 -19.69
CA THR A 308 -7.48 -14.38 -19.81
C THR A 308 -7.35 -15.09 -18.45
N GLU A 309 -6.50 -14.58 -17.56
CA GLU A 309 -6.36 -15.10 -16.19
C GLU A 309 -7.60 -14.79 -15.34
N HIS A 310 -8.19 -13.62 -15.51
CA HIS A 310 -9.45 -13.25 -14.84
C HIS A 310 -10.58 -14.23 -15.21
N ALA A 311 -10.73 -14.54 -16.49
CA ALA A 311 -11.70 -15.53 -16.96
C ALA A 311 -11.45 -16.92 -16.35
N ARG A 312 -10.19 -17.30 -16.17
CA ARG A 312 -9.82 -18.55 -15.49
C ARG A 312 -10.21 -18.54 -14.01
N TYR A 313 -10.00 -17.45 -13.29
CA TYR A 313 -10.45 -17.32 -11.89
C TYR A 313 -11.95 -17.45 -11.76
N LEU A 314 -12.73 -16.82 -12.64
CA LEU A 314 -14.20 -16.92 -12.63
C LEU A 314 -14.67 -18.35 -12.85
N LYS A 315 -14.08 -19.08 -13.80
CA LYS A 315 -14.40 -20.50 -14.05
C LYS A 315 -14.12 -21.37 -12.81
N LEU A 316 -12.98 -21.16 -12.15
CA LEU A 316 -12.63 -21.90 -10.94
C LEU A 316 -13.58 -21.60 -9.77
N GLN A 317 -14.05 -20.35 -9.62
CA GLN A 317 -15.07 -20.00 -8.63
C GLN A 317 -16.42 -20.70 -8.91
N HIS A 318 -16.86 -20.73 -10.18
CA HIS A 318 -18.08 -21.46 -10.55
C HIS A 318 -17.99 -22.95 -10.19
N VAL A 319 -16.91 -23.61 -10.58
CA VAL A 319 -16.69 -25.03 -10.26
C VAL A 319 -16.67 -25.27 -8.75
N LYS A 320 -16.05 -24.39 -7.97
CA LYS A 320 -16.01 -24.50 -6.51
C LYS A 320 -17.39 -24.29 -5.87
N ASN A 321 -18.19 -23.34 -6.37
CA ASN A 321 -19.53 -23.08 -5.87
C ASN A 321 -20.49 -24.23 -6.22
N ASP A 322 -20.35 -24.79 -7.42
CA ASP A 322 -21.10 -25.99 -7.82
C ASP A 322 -20.75 -27.18 -6.94
N ALA A 323 -19.47 -27.40 -6.66
CA ALA A 323 -19.00 -28.47 -5.78
C ALA A 323 -19.45 -28.30 -4.30
N LEU A 324 -19.70 -27.08 -3.86
CA LEU A 324 -20.20 -26.76 -2.53
C LEU A 324 -21.74 -26.69 -2.45
N GLY A 325 -22.47 -26.94 -3.56
CA GLY A 325 -23.94 -26.89 -3.61
C GLY A 325 -24.55 -25.49 -3.42
N VAL A 326 -23.75 -24.41 -3.53
CA VAL A 326 -24.18 -23.02 -3.27
C VAL A 326 -25.02 -22.44 -4.41
N THR A 327 -25.01 -23.03 -5.59
CA THR A 327 -25.70 -22.55 -6.80
C THR A 327 -27.21 -22.78 -6.82
N GLY A 328 -27.78 -23.43 -5.79
CA GLY A 328 -29.24 -23.73 -5.71
C GLY A 328 -30.11 -22.61 -5.11
N LEU A 329 -29.56 -21.61 -4.45
CA LEU A 329 -30.36 -20.64 -3.67
C LEU A 329 -30.58 -19.27 -4.33
N GLU A 330 -29.75 -18.85 -5.27
CA GLU A 330 -29.89 -17.53 -5.92
C GLU A 330 -30.84 -17.49 -7.14
N LYS A 331 -31.26 -18.65 -7.68
CA LYS A 331 -32.23 -18.68 -8.81
C LYS A 331 -33.70 -18.55 -8.41
N LYS A 332 -34.02 -18.36 -7.14
CA LYS A 332 -35.41 -18.19 -6.64
C LYS A 332 -35.79 -16.76 -6.25
N GLN A 333 -34.92 -15.77 -6.45
CA GLN A 333 -35.20 -14.35 -6.16
C GLN A 333 -34.77 -13.45 -7.33
N LEU A 334 -35.26 -13.69 -8.53
CA LEU A 334 -35.33 -12.75 -9.64
C LEU A 334 -36.72 -12.87 -10.29
#